data_682da78d6ff3b4c2ec5ab90845df3db8
#
_entry.id   682da78d6ff3b4c2ec5ab90845df3db8
#
_cell.length_a   1.000
_cell.length_b   1.000
_cell.length_c   1.000
_cell.angle_alpha   90.00
_cell.angle_beta   90.00
_cell.angle_gamma   90.00
#
_symmetry.space_group_name_H-M   'P 1'
#
loop_
_entity.id
_entity.type
_entity.pdbx_description
1 polymer ?
#
loop_
_entity_poly.entity_id
_entity_poly.type
_entity_poly.pdbx_seq_one_letter_code
_entity_poly.pdbx_strand_id
1 'polypeptide(L)'
;ISLGRESDELLAKIDQWRTAQSDAAGLSDARKRLVAMLGVGGAHLEPGRPAKLLSRMSQAGLFDAGGVLVGSFAFACYGNMLGVSFGSALMRTSDMDFSLERELDIGLQRSIPDDLRLAEPALKWPPQLLPSAPPFNLIAPDGFKVEFLTAQHAATERTPVLIERFSVHAMPLPYMDYLLNQTQDAVVLNGAGIPVKVPDPARFALHKLAVSQLRPVGEKTKSDKDIRQAEQLLEVLLADNPGSAMLAA
;
A
#
# COMPACT_ATOMS: atom_id res chain seq x y z
N ILE A 1 -22.93 -21.52 16.56
CA ILE A 1 -23.78 -21.30 15.37
C ILE A 1 -24.31 -22.64 14.95
N SER A 2 -25.65 -22.83 14.95
CA SER A 2 -26.28 -24.05 14.44
C SER A 2 -26.39 -23.96 12.92
N LEU A 3 -25.88 -24.98 12.22
CA LEU A 3 -25.94 -25.05 10.75
C LEU A 3 -27.25 -25.70 10.22
N GLY A 4 -28.22 -25.97 11.10
CA GLY A 4 -29.48 -26.61 10.75
C GLY A 4 -29.48 -28.13 11.00
N ARG A 5 -30.51 -28.83 10.44
CA ARG A 5 -30.57 -30.31 10.51
C ARG A 5 -29.62 -30.91 9.48
N GLU A 6 -29.02 -32.04 9.84
CA GLU A 6 -28.19 -32.84 8.94
C GLU A 6 -29.00 -33.25 7.71
N SER A 7 -28.45 -32.96 6.53
CA SER A 7 -28.98 -33.38 5.23
C SER A 7 -27.82 -33.70 4.29
N ASP A 8 -28.07 -34.56 3.31
CA ASP A 8 -27.03 -34.95 2.31
C ASP A 8 -26.48 -33.72 1.59
N GLU A 9 -27.32 -32.73 1.30
CA GLU A 9 -26.90 -31.45 0.70
C GLU A 9 -25.97 -30.64 1.61
N LEU A 10 -26.24 -30.61 2.91
CA LEU A 10 -25.39 -29.92 3.89
C LEU A 10 -24.05 -30.64 4.04
N LEU A 11 -24.06 -31.97 4.10
CA LEU A 11 -22.84 -32.78 4.17
C LEU A 11 -21.98 -32.58 2.91
N ALA A 12 -22.56 -32.57 1.72
CA ALA A 12 -21.85 -32.29 0.48
C ALA A 12 -21.22 -30.87 0.47
N LYS A 13 -21.92 -29.84 0.96
CA LYS A 13 -21.37 -28.49 1.11
C LYS A 13 -20.23 -28.42 2.12
N ILE A 14 -20.32 -29.16 3.24
CA ILE A 14 -19.25 -29.24 4.23
C ILE A 14 -18.01 -29.90 3.63
N ASP A 15 -18.17 -30.99 2.86
CA ASP A 15 -17.04 -31.67 2.24
C ASP A 15 -16.39 -30.83 1.13
N GLN A 16 -17.19 -30.12 0.32
CA GLN A 16 -16.68 -29.14 -0.64
C GLN A 16 -15.88 -28.04 0.07
N TRP A 17 -16.40 -27.52 1.18
CA TRP A 17 -15.70 -26.50 1.96
C TRP A 17 -14.40 -27.01 2.58
N ARG A 18 -14.38 -28.24 3.13
CA ARG A 18 -13.17 -28.90 3.66
C ARG A 18 -12.11 -29.10 2.58
N THR A 19 -12.51 -29.56 1.40
CA THR A 19 -11.61 -29.72 0.26
C THR A 19 -11.02 -28.39 -0.15
N ALA A 20 -11.86 -27.35 -0.33
CA ALA A 20 -11.39 -26.01 -0.64
C ALA A 20 -10.45 -25.42 0.41
N GLN A 21 -10.68 -25.67 1.72
CA GLN A 21 -9.77 -25.28 2.77
C GLN A 21 -8.41 -26.00 2.69
N SER A 22 -8.44 -27.31 2.42
CA SER A 22 -7.22 -28.11 2.26
C SER A 22 -6.38 -27.62 1.08
N ASP A 23 -7.02 -27.36 -0.04
CA ASP A 23 -6.38 -26.86 -1.26
C ASP A 23 -5.80 -25.45 -1.02
N ALA A 24 -6.55 -24.58 -0.35
CA ALA A 24 -6.09 -23.24 0.01
C ALA A 24 -4.89 -23.29 0.98
N ALA A 25 -4.86 -24.23 1.92
CA ALA A 25 -3.74 -24.42 2.83
C ALA A 25 -2.50 -24.90 2.07
N GLY A 26 -2.64 -25.88 1.18
CA GLY A 26 -1.57 -26.37 0.32
C GLY A 26 -0.98 -25.26 -0.57
N LEU A 27 -1.84 -24.44 -1.15
CA LEU A 27 -1.44 -23.29 -1.97
C LEU A 27 -0.71 -22.22 -1.13
N SER A 28 -1.18 -21.97 0.10
CA SER A 28 -0.53 -21.06 1.03
C SER A 28 0.88 -21.52 1.37
N ASP A 29 1.07 -22.82 1.66
CA ASP A 29 2.38 -23.36 1.99
C ASP A 29 3.34 -23.36 0.78
N ALA A 30 2.84 -23.64 -0.42
CA ALA A 30 3.62 -23.49 -1.64
C ALA A 30 4.10 -22.05 -1.84
N ARG A 31 3.21 -21.06 -1.65
CA ARG A 31 3.57 -19.63 -1.73
C ARG A 31 4.59 -19.23 -0.66
N LYS A 32 4.47 -19.70 0.59
CA LYS A 32 5.48 -19.44 1.63
C LYS A 32 6.86 -19.94 1.23
N ARG A 33 6.94 -21.13 0.62
CA ARG A 33 8.21 -21.67 0.12
C ARG A 33 8.78 -20.80 -1.00
N LEU A 34 7.95 -20.35 -1.95
CA LEU A 34 8.39 -19.46 -3.03
C LEU A 34 8.91 -18.13 -2.47
N VAL A 35 8.21 -17.51 -1.52
CA VAL A 35 8.67 -16.27 -0.86
C VAL A 35 10.02 -16.49 -0.16
N ALA A 36 10.19 -17.62 0.55
CA ALA A 36 11.46 -17.94 1.18
C ALA A 36 12.59 -18.11 0.16
N MET A 37 12.33 -18.80 -0.96
CA MET A 37 13.30 -18.97 -2.06
C MET A 37 13.68 -17.64 -2.70
N LEU A 38 12.71 -16.75 -2.95
CA LEU A 38 12.96 -15.40 -3.47
C LEU A 38 13.84 -14.60 -2.50
N GLY A 39 13.58 -14.69 -1.18
CA GLY A 39 14.41 -14.06 -0.16
C GLY A 39 15.85 -14.55 -0.15
N VAL A 40 16.06 -15.87 -0.31
CA VAL A 40 17.41 -16.45 -0.48
C VAL A 40 18.07 -15.95 -1.77
N GLY A 41 17.28 -15.71 -2.83
CA GLY A 41 17.73 -15.13 -4.10
C GLY A 41 17.99 -13.61 -4.05
N GLY A 42 17.84 -12.98 -2.88
CA GLY A 42 18.14 -11.55 -2.71
C GLY A 42 16.93 -10.62 -2.88
N ALA A 43 15.72 -11.14 -3.06
CA ALA A 43 14.52 -10.32 -3.08
C ALA A 43 14.28 -9.65 -1.70
N HIS A 44 13.73 -8.44 -1.73
CA HIS A 44 13.40 -7.71 -0.50
C HIS A 44 12.22 -8.37 0.22
N LEU A 45 12.46 -8.80 1.45
CA LEU A 45 11.41 -9.27 2.34
C LEU A 45 11.02 -8.14 3.30
N GLU A 46 9.72 -7.90 3.47
CA GLU A 46 9.21 -6.90 4.41
C GLU A 46 8.86 -7.55 5.74
N PRO A 47 9.65 -7.37 6.81
CA PRO A 47 9.41 -8.01 8.10
C PRO A 47 8.58 -7.15 9.05
N GLY A 48 8.11 -7.75 10.12
CA GLY A 48 7.61 -7.06 11.31
C GLY A 48 6.29 -6.32 11.14
N ARG A 49 6.21 -5.12 11.72
CA ARG A 49 5.00 -4.29 11.76
C ARG A 49 4.45 -3.93 10.38
N PRO A 50 5.27 -3.45 9.41
CA PRO A 50 4.73 -3.11 8.09
C PRO A 50 4.02 -4.28 7.42
N ALA A 51 4.62 -5.47 7.44
CA ALA A 51 3.98 -6.66 6.87
C ALA A 51 2.66 -7.01 7.56
N LYS A 52 2.57 -6.90 8.89
CA LYS A 52 1.32 -7.13 9.63
C LYS A 52 0.21 -6.16 9.22
N LEU A 53 0.54 -4.87 9.11
CA LEU A 53 -0.40 -3.84 8.70
C LEU A 53 -0.86 -4.05 7.26
N LEU A 54 0.07 -4.29 6.33
CA LEU A 54 -0.24 -4.56 4.92
C LEU A 54 -1.09 -5.83 4.76
N SER A 55 -0.75 -6.90 5.49
CA SER A 55 -1.56 -8.13 5.49
C SER A 55 -2.98 -7.87 5.97
N ARG A 56 -3.15 -7.08 7.03
CA ARG A 56 -4.48 -6.72 7.52
C ARG A 56 -5.25 -5.88 6.50
N MET A 57 -4.62 -4.89 5.87
CA MET A 57 -5.25 -4.04 4.86
C MET A 57 -5.65 -4.84 3.62
N SER A 58 -4.78 -5.74 3.16
CA SER A 58 -5.08 -6.64 2.04
C SER A 58 -6.28 -7.55 2.35
N GLN A 59 -6.27 -8.22 3.51
CA GLN A 59 -7.40 -9.05 3.97
C GLN A 59 -8.68 -8.25 4.19
N ALA A 60 -8.54 -6.98 4.54
CA ALA A 60 -9.65 -6.05 4.67
C ALA A 60 -10.26 -5.63 3.33
N GLY A 61 -9.65 -6.00 2.19
CA GLY A 61 -10.10 -5.62 0.86
C GLY A 61 -9.81 -4.16 0.51
N LEU A 62 -8.85 -3.51 1.19
CA LEU A 62 -8.50 -2.11 0.92
C LEU A 62 -8.12 -1.89 -0.53
N PHE A 63 -7.27 -2.77 -1.08
CA PHE A 63 -6.75 -2.63 -2.45
C PHE A 63 -7.82 -2.91 -3.51
N ASP A 64 -8.77 -3.82 -3.22
CA ASP A 64 -9.92 -4.09 -4.08
C ASP A 64 -10.92 -2.92 -4.06
N ALA A 65 -10.96 -2.19 -2.96
CA ALA A 65 -11.83 -1.01 -2.78
C ALA A 65 -11.17 0.31 -3.25
N GLY A 66 -10.12 0.25 -4.06
CA GLY A 66 -9.47 1.43 -4.65
C GLY A 66 -8.40 2.09 -3.76
N GLY A 67 -7.96 1.41 -2.69
CA GLY A 67 -6.76 1.83 -1.95
C GLY A 67 -5.49 1.45 -2.73
N VAL A 68 -4.48 2.30 -2.67
CA VAL A 68 -3.19 2.11 -3.35
C VAL A 68 -2.07 2.35 -2.34
N LEU A 69 -1.13 1.41 -2.25
CA LEU A 69 0.10 1.60 -1.50
C LEU A 69 1.01 2.55 -2.28
N VAL A 70 1.46 3.60 -1.64
CA VAL A 70 2.35 4.60 -2.26
C VAL A 70 3.61 4.81 -1.43
N GLY A 71 4.42 5.81 -1.74
CA GLY A 71 5.61 6.13 -0.96
C GLY A 71 6.70 5.05 -1.02
N SER A 72 7.50 4.96 0.04
CA SER A 72 8.69 4.07 0.04
C SER A 72 8.34 2.58 0.07
N PHE A 73 7.17 2.19 0.57
CA PHE A 73 6.74 0.79 0.52
C PHE A 73 6.34 0.35 -0.89
N ALA A 74 5.75 1.24 -1.70
CA ALA A 74 5.55 0.97 -3.13
C ALA A 74 6.89 0.85 -3.86
N PHE A 75 7.85 1.74 -3.56
CA PHE A 75 9.20 1.66 -4.13
C PHE A 75 9.88 0.31 -3.82
N ALA A 76 9.73 -0.22 -2.61
CA ALA A 76 10.27 -1.52 -2.24
C ALA A 76 9.64 -2.68 -3.07
N CYS A 77 8.38 -2.56 -3.47
CA CYS A 77 7.75 -3.55 -4.35
C CYS A 77 8.37 -3.57 -5.73
N TYR A 78 8.76 -2.42 -6.29
CA TYR A 78 9.31 -2.33 -7.65
C TYR A 78 10.63 -3.10 -7.80
N GLY A 79 11.48 -3.12 -6.76
CA GLY A 79 12.70 -3.95 -6.79
C GLY A 79 12.38 -5.42 -7.07
N ASN A 80 11.43 -5.98 -6.33
CA ASN A 80 11.00 -7.36 -6.51
C ASN A 80 10.29 -7.59 -7.85
N MET A 81 9.47 -6.63 -8.30
CA MET A 81 8.73 -6.71 -9.57
C MET A 81 9.65 -6.68 -10.80
N LEU A 82 10.71 -5.89 -10.74
CA LEU A 82 11.67 -5.69 -11.82
C LEU A 82 12.88 -6.64 -11.71
N GLY A 83 12.95 -7.47 -10.67
CA GLY A 83 14.06 -8.40 -10.47
C GLY A 83 15.38 -7.73 -10.13
N VAL A 84 15.34 -6.52 -9.53
CA VAL A 84 16.53 -5.75 -9.17
C VAL A 84 16.58 -5.46 -7.67
N SER A 85 17.77 -5.17 -7.15
CA SER A 85 17.94 -4.78 -5.75
C SER A 85 18.27 -3.30 -5.66
N PHE A 86 17.36 -2.52 -5.09
CA PHE A 86 17.59 -1.12 -4.74
C PHE A 86 18.34 -0.97 -3.42
N GLY A 87 19.05 0.14 -3.25
CA GLY A 87 19.78 0.42 -2.02
C GLY A 87 18.86 0.45 -0.79
N SER A 88 19.19 -0.33 0.25
CA SER A 88 18.36 -0.49 1.47
C SER A 88 18.03 0.85 2.16
N ALA A 89 18.90 1.85 2.06
CA ALA A 89 18.67 3.18 2.60
C ALA A 89 17.47 3.90 1.95
N LEU A 90 17.16 3.60 0.68
CA LEU A 90 16.05 4.20 -0.05
C LEU A 90 14.70 3.54 0.28
N MET A 91 14.73 2.31 0.76
CA MET A 91 13.53 1.56 1.19
C MET A 91 13.16 1.86 2.64
N ARG A 92 14.13 2.30 3.48
CA ARG A 92 13.85 2.61 4.90
C ARG A 92 12.91 3.78 5.05
N THR A 93 11.85 3.58 5.80
CA THR A 93 10.86 4.62 6.13
C THR A 93 10.19 4.32 7.47
N SER A 94 9.75 5.36 8.14
CA SER A 94 8.84 5.30 9.30
C SER A 94 7.40 5.62 8.93
N ASP A 95 7.14 5.92 7.65
CA ASP A 95 5.84 6.36 7.18
C ASP A 95 5.31 5.32 6.16
N MET A 96 4.10 4.80 6.40
CA MET A 96 3.38 3.94 5.47
C MET A 96 2.22 4.74 4.87
N ASP A 97 2.25 4.92 3.56
CA ASP A 97 1.35 5.82 2.86
C ASP A 97 0.33 5.02 2.04
N PHE A 98 -0.95 5.27 2.27
CA PHE A 98 -2.05 4.76 1.46
C PHE A 98 -2.73 5.93 0.74
N SER A 99 -2.87 5.82 -0.56
CA SER A 99 -3.74 6.71 -1.31
C SER A 99 -5.12 6.10 -1.45
N LEU A 100 -6.13 6.93 -1.25
CA LEU A 100 -7.54 6.55 -1.26
C LEU A 100 -8.26 7.39 -2.32
N GLU A 101 -8.95 6.72 -3.22
CA GLU A 101 -9.78 7.40 -4.22
C GLU A 101 -11.09 7.89 -3.57
N ARG A 102 -11.56 9.09 -3.95
CA ARG A 102 -12.74 9.72 -3.34
C ARG A 102 -14.06 9.20 -3.90
N GLU A 103 -14.09 8.93 -5.20
CA GLU A 103 -15.35 8.81 -5.98
C GLU A 103 -15.77 7.36 -6.29
N LEU A 104 -15.00 6.36 -5.82
CA LEU A 104 -15.38 4.96 -6.02
C LEU A 104 -16.57 4.60 -5.13
N ASP A 105 -17.74 4.50 -5.72
CA ASP A 105 -18.96 3.98 -5.08
C ASP A 105 -18.99 2.44 -5.17
N ILE A 106 -18.09 1.81 -4.45
CA ILE A 106 -18.14 0.36 -4.21
C ILE A 106 -18.76 0.23 -2.83
N GLY A 107 -19.94 -0.30 -2.70
CA GLY A 107 -20.75 -0.37 -1.46
C GLY A 107 -20.11 -1.04 -0.23
N LEU A 108 -18.79 -1.01 -0.13
CA LEU A 108 -17.99 -1.46 1.00
C LEU A 108 -17.75 -0.29 1.95
N GLN A 109 -18.53 -0.23 3.03
CA GLN A 109 -18.24 0.65 4.16
C GLN A 109 -17.38 -0.10 5.17
N ARG A 110 -16.17 0.41 5.47
CA ARG A 110 -15.24 -0.19 6.40
C ARG A 110 -14.42 0.84 7.15
N SER A 111 -14.18 0.61 8.43
CA SER A 111 -13.29 1.46 9.23
C SER A 111 -11.85 0.96 9.08
N ILE A 112 -11.04 1.62 8.22
CA ILE A 112 -9.60 1.35 8.11
C ILE A 112 -8.88 1.52 9.45
N PRO A 113 -9.16 2.56 10.26
CA PRO A 113 -8.50 2.74 11.56
C PRO A 113 -8.72 1.57 12.50
N ASP A 114 -9.92 0.98 12.51
CA ASP A 114 -10.20 -0.16 13.37
C ASP A 114 -9.48 -1.41 12.90
N ASP A 115 -9.42 -1.64 11.59
CA ASP A 115 -8.65 -2.73 11.02
C ASP A 115 -7.15 -2.61 11.31
N LEU A 116 -6.58 -1.40 11.21
CA LEU A 116 -5.17 -1.13 11.55
C LEU A 116 -4.90 -1.37 13.04
N ARG A 117 -5.81 -0.96 13.93
CA ARG A 117 -5.68 -1.19 15.37
C ARG A 117 -5.80 -2.66 15.77
N LEU A 118 -6.53 -3.47 15.02
CA LEU A 118 -6.54 -4.92 15.22
C LEU A 118 -5.16 -5.56 14.94
N ALA A 119 -4.41 -5.02 13.98
CA ALA A 119 -3.05 -5.47 13.70
C ALA A 119 -2.02 -4.83 14.64
N GLU A 120 -2.19 -3.55 14.98
CA GLU A 120 -1.27 -2.76 15.80
C GLU A 120 -2.06 -1.85 16.76
N PRO A 121 -2.42 -2.34 17.96
CA PRO A 121 -3.22 -1.58 18.94
C PRO A 121 -2.58 -0.28 19.43
N ALA A 122 -1.26 -0.14 19.24
CA ALA A 122 -0.52 1.05 19.64
C ALA A 122 -0.74 2.25 18.70
N LEU A 123 -1.31 2.05 17.52
CA LEU A 123 -1.64 3.12 16.58
C LEU A 123 -2.79 3.99 17.13
N LYS A 124 -2.54 5.29 17.24
CA LYS A 124 -3.51 6.28 17.74
C LYS A 124 -3.57 7.48 16.81
N TRP A 125 -4.72 8.12 16.76
CA TRP A 125 -4.84 9.45 16.18
C TRP A 125 -4.02 10.43 17.01
N PRO A 126 -3.26 11.35 16.39
CA PRO A 126 -2.69 12.47 17.11
C PRO A 126 -3.80 13.37 17.67
N PRO A 127 -3.53 14.16 18.73
CA PRO A 127 -4.47 15.14 19.22
C PRO A 127 -4.86 16.12 18.10
N GLN A 128 -6.16 16.33 17.93
CA GLN A 128 -6.67 17.34 16.99
C GLN A 128 -6.50 18.73 17.62
N LEU A 129 -5.57 19.51 17.09
CA LEU A 129 -5.28 20.86 17.59
C LEU A 129 -6.25 21.91 17.05
N LEU A 130 -6.75 21.72 15.82
CA LEU A 130 -7.68 22.63 15.16
C LEU A 130 -8.87 21.85 14.60
N PRO A 131 -10.12 22.31 14.83
CA PRO A 131 -11.31 21.68 14.27
C PRO A 131 -11.29 21.58 12.73
N SER A 132 -10.65 22.56 12.07
CA SER A 132 -10.52 22.64 10.60
C SER A 132 -9.42 21.75 10.01
N ALA A 133 -8.62 21.10 10.86
CA ALA A 133 -7.53 20.23 10.43
C ALA A 133 -7.63 18.87 11.13
N PRO A 134 -8.57 18.00 10.72
CA PRO A 134 -8.69 16.66 11.29
C PRO A 134 -7.43 15.84 10.99
N PRO A 135 -7.05 14.91 11.87
CA PRO A 135 -5.89 14.07 11.66
C PRO A 135 -6.11 13.12 10.48
N PHE A 136 -5.11 12.97 9.63
CA PHE A 136 -5.11 12.08 8.46
C PHE A 136 -4.08 10.95 8.58
N ASN A 137 -3.48 10.79 9.76
CA ASN A 137 -2.50 9.73 10.03
C ASN A 137 -2.70 9.13 11.42
N LEU A 138 -2.35 7.85 11.55
CA LEU A 138 -2.22 7.16 12.83
C LEU A 138 -0.75 7.08 13.19
N ILE A 139 -0.42 7.27 14.47
CA ILE A 139 0.97 7.30 14.94
C ILE A 139 1.14 6.29 16.07
N ALA A 140 2.20 5.48 15.99
CA ALA A 140 2.65 4.60 17.07
C ALA A 140 3.61 5.34 18.02
N PRO A 141 3.81 4.87 19.27
CA PRO A 141 4.66 5.55 20.25
C PRO A 141 6.13 5.73 19.83
N ASP A 142 6.63 4.90 18.93
CA ASP A 142 7.98 4.98 18.38
C ASP A 142 8.12 5.90 17.16
N GLY A 143 7.02 6.59 16.80
CA GLY A 143 6.98 7.53 15.69
C GLY A 143 6.63 6.93 14.34
N PHE A 144 6.40 5.61 14.25
CA PHE A 144 5.90 5.00 13.01
C PHE A 144 4.50 5.53 12.69
N LYS A 145 4.27 5.89 11.43
CA LYS A 145 3.00 6.48 10.98
C LYS A 145 2.34 5.66 9.89
N VAL A 146 1.02 5.73 9.87
CA VAL A 146 0.22 5.31 8.72
C VAL A 146 -0.55 6.54 8.24
N GLU A 147 -0.25 7.00 7.04
CA GLU A 147 -0.80 8.23 6.47
C GLU A 147 -1.82 7.92 5.37
N PHE A 148 -2.90 8.70 5.32
CA PHE A 148 -3.92 8.59 4.29
C PHE A 148 -3.85 9.81 3.38
N LEU A 149 -3.69 9.55 2.09
CA LEU A 149 -3.50 10.55 1.05
C LEU A 149 -4.63 10.44 0.01
N THR A 150 -4.85 11.50 -0.74
CA THR A 150 -5.82 11.50 -1.86
C THR A 150 -5.40 12.51 -2.91
N ALA A 151 -6.02 12.45 -4.08
CA ALA A 151 -5.79 13.44 -5.13
C ALA A 151 -6.34 14.81 -4.75
N GLN A 152 -5.60 15.86 -5.04
CA GLN A 152 -6.02 17.24 -4.90
C GLN A 152 -6.84 17.65 -6.14
N HIS A 153 -8.10 18.04 -5.94
CA HIS A 153 -8.99 18.44 -7.04
C HIS A 153 -8.92 19.94 -7.36
N ALA A 154 -8.49 20.76 -6.39
CA ALA A 154 -8.30 22.19 -6.58
C ALA A 154 -7.02 22.67 -5.88
N ALA A 155 -6.31 23.61 -6.48
CA ALA A 155 -5.06 24.16 -5.92
C ALA A 155 -5.22 24.79 -4.51
N THR A 156 -6.44 25.18 -4.16
CA THR A 156 -6.79 25.74 -2.83
C THR A 156 -7.07 24.67 -1.77
N GLU A 157 -7.22 23.39 -2.16
CA GLU A 157 -7.55 22.30 -1.26
C GLU A 157 -6.31 21.85 -0.50
N ARG A 158 -6.21 22.26 0.75
CA ARG A 158 -5.03 22.03 1.62
C ARG A 158 -5.39 21.44 2.99
N THR A 159 -6.63 21.04 3.17
CA THR A 159 -7.11 20.43 4.42
C THR A 159 -7.51 18.98 4.18
N PRO A 160 -7.34 18.09 5.16
CA PRO A 160 -7.77 16.70 5.04
C PRO A 160 -9.25 16.57 4.72
N VAL A 161 -9.59 15.67 3.80
CA VAL A 161 -10.98 15.41 3.32
C VAL A 161 -11.45 14.06 3.85
N LEU A 162 -12.70 14.00 4.27
CA LEU A 162 -13.30 12.76 4.74
C LEU A 162 -13.54 11.80 3.56
N ILE A 163 -13.05 10.59 3.68
CA ILE A 163 -13.37 9.45 2.83
C ILE A 163 -14.32 8.54 3.61
N GLU A 164 -15.61 8.80 3.47
CA GLU A 164 -16.65 8.19 4.32
C GLU A 164 -16.60 6.67 4.34
N ARG A 165 -16.46 6.03 3.17
CA ARG A 165 -16.42 4.57 3.05
C ARG A 165 -15.31 3.90 3.86
N PHE A 166 -14.23 4.63 4.15
CA PHE A 166 -13.09 4.13 4.92
C PHE A 166 -13.00 4.72 6.32
N SER A 167 -13.90 5.64 6.68
CA SER A 167 -13.95 6.33 7.98
C SER A 167 -12.63 7.02 8.34
N VAL A 168 -11.94 7.62 7.34
CA VAL A 168 -10.68 8.34 7.51
C VAL A 168 -10.72 9.70 6.83
N HIS A 169 -9.93 10.65 7.34
CA HIS A 169 -9.56 11.82 6.57
C HIS A 169 -8.27 11.53 5.80
N ALA A 170 -8.19 11.99 4.56
CA ALA A 170 -7.02 11.85 3.70
C ALA A 170 -6.51 13.24 3.29
N MET A 171 -5.19 13.44 3.32
CA MET A 171 -4.56 14.68 2.90
C MET A 171 -4.54 14.77 1.38
N PRO A 172 -5.15 15.80 0.78
CA PRO A 172 -5.06 16.03 -0.66
C PRO A 172 -3.65 16.50 -1.04
N LEU A 173 -3.04 15.81 -2.00
CA LEU A 173 -1.72 16.16 -2.50
C LEU A 173 -1.76 16.41 -4.01
N PRO A 174 -0.94 17.35 -4.52
CA PRO A 174 -0.83 17.62 -5.94
C PRO A 174 -0.24 16.42 -6.69
N TYR A 175 -0.63 16.27 -7.95
CA TYR A 175 -0.18 15.22 -8.87
C TYR A 175 -0.49 13.78 -8.44
N MET A 176 -1.33 13.58 -7.42
CA MET A 176 -1.76 12.23 -7.05
C MET A 176 -2.70 11.62 -8.09
N ASP A 177 -3.49 12.42 -8.77
CA ASP A 177 -4.30 12.04 -9.93
C ASP A 177 -3.44 11.43 -11.04
N TYR A 178 -2.32 12.08 -11.38
CA TYR A 178 -1.34 11.55 -12.32
C TYR A 178 -0.76 10.22 -11.83
N LEU A 179 -0.34 10.15 -10.56
CA LEU A 179 0.25 8.95 -9.98
C LEU A 179 -0.71 7.76 -9.99
N LEU A 180 -1.98 8.00 -9.71
CA LEU A 180 -2.99 6.96 -9.53
C LEU A 180 -3.72 6.56 -10.81
N ASN A 181 -3.55 7.32 -11.89
CA ASN A 181 -4.23 7.04 -13.16
C ASN A 181 -3.92 5.65 -13.73
N GLN A 182 -2.73 5.10 -13.42
CA GLN A 182 -2.37 3.72 -13.72
C GLN A 182 -1.80 3.05 -12.47
N THR A 183 -2.45 1.97 -12.06
CA THR A 183 -2.02 1.14 -10.94
C THR A 183 -1.86 -0.30 -11.40
N GLN A 184 -1.05 -1.07 -10.70
CA GLN A 184 -0.83 -2.49 -10.97
C GLN A 184 -0.77 -3.30 -9.69
N ASP A 185 -1.03 -4.59 -9.82
CA ASP A 185 -0.94 -5.52 -8.71
C ASP A 185 0.53 -5.83 -8.42
N ALA A 186 0.85 -5.87 -7.14
CA ALA A 186 2.16 -6.21 -6.62
C ALA A 186 2.04 -7.16 -5.43
N VAL A 187 3.15 -7.76 -5.04
CA VAL A 187 3.22 -8.62 -3.87
C VAL A 187 4.32 -8.15 -2.94
N VAL A 188 3.95 -7.81 -1.72
CA VAL A 188 4.92 -7.62 -0.64
C VAL A 188 5.33 -8.99 -0.12
N LEU A 189 6.62 -9.30 -0.16
CA LEU A 189 7.13 -10.62 0.20
C LEU A 189 7.22 -10.76 1.72
N ASN A 190 6.21 -11.40 2.29
CA ASN A 190 6.15 -11.86 3.68
C ASN A 190 5.14 -12.99 3.77
N GLY A 191 5.43 -14.04 4.56
CA GLY A 191 4.55 -15.19 4.70
C GLY A 191 4.24 -15.86 3.36
N ALA A 192 2.97 -15.93 2.98
CA ALA A 192 2.52 -16.46 1.69
C ALA A 192 2.46 -15.39 0.56
N GLY A 193 3.05 -14.23 0.78
CA GLY A 193 2.90 -13.06 -0.07
C GLY A 193 1.65 -12.25 0.27
N ILE A 194 1.78 -10.94 0.29
CA ILE A 194 0.71 -10.00 0.61
C ILE A 194 0.36 -9.25 -0.67
N PRO A 195 -0.82 -9.51 -1.29
CA PRO A 195 -1.27 -8.76 -2.44
C PRO A 195 -1.50 -7.29 -2.08
N VAL A 196 -0.98 -6.39 -2.89
CA VAL A 196 -1.15 -4.94 -2.77
C VAL A 196 -1.35 -4.33 -4.15
N LYS A 197 -1.86 -3.12 -4.21
CA LYS A 197 -1.92 -2.32 -5.42
C LYS A 197 -0.95 -1.15 -5.29
N VAL A 198 -0.12 -0.94 -6.32
CA VAL A 198 0.87 0.14 -6.38
C VAL A 198 0.71 0.93 -7.67
N PRO A 199 1.17 2.18 -7.75
CA PRO A 199 1.21 2.93 -9.01
C PRO A 199 2.09 2.24 -10.05
N ASP A 200 1.91 2.59 -11.32
CA ASP A 200 2.88 2.26 -12.37
C ASP A 200 4.27 2.81 -12.00
N PRO A 201 5.36 2.02 -12.14
CA PRO A 201 6.69 2.43 -11.71
C PRO A 201 7.23 3.65 -12.47
N ALA A 202 6.92 3.83 -13.75
CA ALA A 202 7.36 5.01 -14.48
C ALA A 202 6.63 6.27 -14.00
N ARG A 203 5.30 6.17 -13.77
CA ARG A 203 4.52 7.26 -13.16
C ARG A 203 5.00 7.59 -11.76
N PHE A 204 5.33 6.58 -10.97
CA PHE A 204 5.90 6.78 -9.64
C PHE A 204 7.21 7.57 -9.71
N ALA A 205 8.13 7.20 -10.60
CA ALA A 205 9.42 7.88 -10.74
C ALA A 205 9.23 9.36 -11.15
N LEU A 206 8.40 9.62 -12.16
CA LEU A 206 8.13 11.00 -12.61
C LEU A 206 7.40 11.81 -11.54
N HIS A 207 6.43 11.22 -10.83
CA HIS A 207 5.76 11.87 -9.69
C HIS A 207 6.77 12.22 -8.58
N LYS A 208 7.73 11.34 -8.27
CA LYS A 208 8.78 11.61 -7.28
C LYS A 208 9.66 12.81 -7.67
N LEU A 209 10.01 12.94 -8.95
CA LEU A 209 10.74 14.11 -9.45
C LEU A 209 9.91 15.38 -9.30
N ALA A 210 8.61 15.35 -9.64
CA ALA A 210 7.74 16.50 -9.50
C ALA A 210 7.59 16.94 -8.04
N VAL A 211 7.26 16.02 -7.13
CA VAL A 211 7.05 16.36 -5.71
C VAL A 211 8.33 16.76 -4.99
N SER A 212 9.50 16.27 -5.42
CA SER A 212 10.79 16.68 -4.85
C SER A 212 11.02 18.19 -4.97
N GLN A 213 10.50 18.82 -6.03
CA GLN A 213 10.60 20.27 -6.27
C GLN A 213 9.63 21.09 -5.41
N LEU A 214 8.57 20.47 -4.89
CA LEU A 214 7.56 21.13 -4.06
C LEU A 214 7.87 21.06 -2.56
N ARG A 215 8.86 20.27 -2.19
CA ARG A 215 9.21 20.11 -0.77
C ARG A 215 9.81 21.39 -0.19
N PRO A 216 9.41 21.78 1.03
CA PRO A 216 10.04 22.88 1.75
C PRO A 216 11.55 22.65 1.93
N VAL A 217 12.33 23.73 2.00
CA VAL A 217 13.79 23.67 2.20
C VAL A 217 14.19 22.84 3.43
N GLY A 218 13.37 22.86 4.49
CA GLY A 218 13.59 22.05 5.69
C GLY A 218 13.43 20.53 5.49
N GLU A 219 12.87 20.08 4.37
CA GLU A 219 12.69 18.66 4.03
C GLU A 219 13.66 18.16 2.94
N LYS A 220 14.82 18.77 2.84
CA LYS A 220 15.83 18.44 1.82
C LYS A 220 16.18 16.95 1.79
N THR A 221 16.32 16.30 2.94
CA THR A 221 16.60 14.86 3.02
C THR A 221 15.51 14.01 2.36
N LYS A 222 14.24 14.40 2.48
CA LYS A 222 13.13 13.72 1.80
C LYS A 222 13.17 14.00 0.31
N SER A 223 13.45 15.25 -0.11
CA SER A 223 13.63 15.61 -1.52
C SER A 223 14.76 14.81 -2.18
N ASP A 224 15.93 14.74 -1.54
CA ASP A 224 17.07 13.97 -2.04
C ASP A 224 16.74 12.46 -2.14
N LYS A 225 15.97 11.93 -1.19
CA LYS A 225 15.49 10.54 -1.24
C LYS A 225 14.54 10.32 -2.41
N ASP A 226 13.58 11.23 -2.64
CA ASP A 226 12.63 11.15 -3.75
C ASP A 226 13.35 11.16 -5.10
N ILE A 227 14.35 12.03 -5.28
CA ILE A 227 15.17 12.09 -6.50
C ILE A 227 15.92 10.77 -6.71
N ARG A 228 16.59 10.24 -5.68
CA ARG A 228 17.35 8.99 -5.79
C ARG A 228 16.45 7.77 -6.07
N GLN A 229 15.24 7.72 -5.48
CA GLN A 229 14.27 6.68 -5.80
C GLN A 229 13.84 6.74 -7.27
N ALA A 230 13.57 7.95 -7.77
CA ALA A 230 13.23 8.16 -9.17
C ALA A 230 14.39 7.79 -10.11
N GLU A 231 15.60 8.23 -9.81
CA GLU A 231 16.81 7.94 -10.58
C GLU A 231 17.03 6.43 -10.75
N GLN A 232 17.10 5.69 -9.64
CA GLN A 232 17.31 4.23 -9.70
C GLN A 232 16.20 3.50 -10.45
N LEU A 233 14.95 3.94 -10.28
CA LEU A 233 13.83 3.31 -10.97
C LEU A 233 13.86 3.61 -12.48
N LEU A 234 14.15 4.84 -12.87
CA LEU A 234 14.27 5.23 -14.28
C LEU A 234 15.44 4.55 -14.97
N GLU A 235 16.58 4.39 -14.30
CA GLU A 235 17.74 3.65 -14.84
C GLU A 235 17.33 2.23 -15.25
N VAL A 236 16.62 1.51 -14.38
CA VAL A 236 16.17 0.14 -14.68
C VAL A 236 15.13 0.13 -15.80
N LEU A 237 14.12 1.00 -15.72
CA LEU A 237 13.05 1.05 -16.72
C LEU A 237 13.54 1.41 -18.11
N LEU A 238 14.52 2.31 -18.22
CA LEU A 238 15.10 2.71 -19.49
C LEU A 238 16.04 1.64 -20.08
N ALA A 239 16.70 0.86 -19.22
CA ALA A 239 17.54 -0.24 -19.67
C ALA A 239 16.70 -1.39 -20.27
N ASP A 240 15.60 -1.75 -19.60
CA ASP A 240 14.77 -2.91 -19.98
C ASP A 240 13.68 -2.55 -21.00
N ASN A 241 13.12 -1.34 -20.91
CA ASN A 241 12.04 -0.86 -21.80
C ASN A 241 12.10 0.66 -21.97
N PRO A 242 12.89 1.19 -22.90
CA PRO A 242 13.09 2.64 -23.07
C PRO A 242 11.81 3.43 -23.38
N GLY A 243 10.77 2.78 -23.90
CA GLY A 243 9.47 3.41 -24.16
C GLY A 243 8.59 3.59 -22.92
N SER A 244 8.83 2.86 -21.84
CA SER A 244 7.96 2.85 -20.66
C SER A 244 7.86 4.21 -19.97
N ALA A 245 8.99 4.89 -19.77
CA ALA A 245 9.01 6.22 -19.14
C ALA A 245 8.38 7.31 -20.03
N MET A 246 8.48 7.16 -21.36
CA MET A 246 7.86 8.10 -22.33
C MET A 246 6.35 7.94 -22.39
N LEU A 247 5.82 6.72 -22.19
CA LEU A 247 4.39 6.45 -22.19
C LEU A 247 3.69 6.90 -20.90
N ALA A 248 4.44 7.12 -19.83
CA ALA A 248 3.92 7.58 -18.55
C ALA A 248 3.82 9.10 -18.44
N ALA A 249 4.40 9.84 -19.35
CA ALA A 249 4.33 11.30 -19.45
C ALA A 249 3.05 11.74 -20.17
#